data_983fe042790b605e1c636eda719e16ba
#
_entry.id   983fe042790b605e1c636eda719e16ba
#
_cell.length_a   1.000
_cell.length_b   1.000
_cell.length_c   1.000
_cell.angle_alpha   90.00
_cell.angle_beta   90.00
_cell.angle_gamma   90.00
#
_symmetry.space_group_name_H-M   'P 1'
#
loop_
_entity.id
_entity.type
_entity.pdbx_description
1 polymer ?
#
loop_
_entity_poly.entity_id
_entity_poly.type
_entity_poly.pdbx_seq_one_letter_code
_entity_poly.pdbx_strand_id
1 'polypeptide(L)'
;RWAYRVVDSFSFGLPQRRERVFLVASRELAPETVILADDSPIMRPRTALGTLAHGFYWTEGLGGLGWAVDSVPTLKNGSTIGIPSPPAILMPDGRLIKPGIRDVERLQGFEADWTAPAESVARASVRWSLVGSAVSVPVAEWLGQRLANPGAYERSRDREFTAGGKAPKAARFDGKRRHAVEISVDPVGNRPSALTRFLIDKDG
;
A
#
# COMPACT_ATOMS: atom_id res chain seq x y z
N ARG A 1 -20.56 4.77 15.19
CA ARG A 1 -19.80 5.65 14.29
C ARG A 1 -18.81 4.84 13.49
N TRP A 2 -18.37 5.35 12.34
CA TRP A 2 -17.30 4.74 11.54
C TRP A 2 -16.60 5.82 10.71
N ALA A 3 -15.35 5.54 10.35
CA ALA A 3 -14.59 6.29 9.37
C ALA A 3 -13.74 5.32 8.55
N TYR A 4 -13.56 5.62 7.27
CA TYR A 4 -12.63 4.91 6.43
C TYR A 4 -11.77 5.85 5.59
N ARG A 5 -10.62 5.35 5.19
CA ARG A 5 -9.69 6.04 4.29
C ARG A 5 -8.99 5.03 3.38
N VAL A 6 -8.78 5.40 2.14
CA VAL A 6 -7.82 4.73 1.27
C VAL A 6 -6.43 5.22 1.66
N VAL A 7 -5.53 4.30 1.96
CA VAL A 7 -4.14 4.58 2.36
C VAL A 7 -3.19 3.92 1.38
N ASP A 8 -2.17 4.66 0.90
CA ASP A 8 -1.12 4.15 0.03
C ASP A 8 0.16 3.87 0.84
N SER A 9 0.64 2.62 0.79
CA SER A 9 1.88 2.20 1.47
C SER A 9 3.11 3.00 1.05
N PHE A 10 3.08 3.64 -0.13
CA PHE A 10 4.17 4.47 -0.64
C PHE A 10 4.53 5.61 0.33
N SER A 11 3.55 6.22 0.96
CA SER A 11 3.77 7.33 1.91
C SER A 11 4.38 6.90 3.25
N PHE A 12 4.55 5.60 3.46
CA PHE A 12 5.17 5.03 4.64
C PHE A 12 6.65 4.63 4.44
N GLY A 13 7.25 5.07 3.34
CA GLY A 13 8.65 4.75 3.04
C GLY A 13 8.85 3.45 2.27
N LEU A 14 7.79 2.80 1.81
CA LEU A 14 7.88 1.59 0.99
C LEU A 14 7.77 1.93 -0.49
N PRO A 15 8.68 1.48 -1.36
CA PRO A 15 8.58 1.69 -2.81
C PRO A 15 7.55 0.73 -3.43
N GLN A 16 6.32 0.80 -2.92
CA GLN A 16 5.18 0.01 -3.38
C GLN A 16 3.93 0.87 -3.48
N ARG A 17 3.29 0.87 -4.64
CA ARG A 17 2.00 1.49 -4.89
C ARG A 17 0.88 0.54 -4.45
N ARG A 18 0.50 0.63 -3.17
CA ARG A 18 -0.52 -0.24 -2.56
C ARG A 18 -1.57 0.57 -1.85
N GLU A 19 -2.62 0.94 -2.56
CA GLU A 19 -3.81 1.55 -1.96
C GLU A 19 -4.70 0.46 -1.35
N ARG A 20 -5.06 0.64 -0.08
CA ARG A 20 -6.02 -0.21 0.64
C ARG A 20 -6.98 0.63 1.45
N VAL A 21 -8.22 0.14 1.57
CA VAL A 21 -9.23 0.75 2.42
C VAL A 21 -9.03 0.25 3.85
N PHE A 22 -8.87 1.18 4.78
CA PHE A 22 -8.91 0.91 6.21
C PHE A 22 -10.17 1.51 6.80
N LEU A 23 -10.90 0.75 7.59
CA LEU A 23 -12.13 1.15 8.25
C LEU A 23 -12.00 0.97 9.75
N VAL A 24 -12.33 2.01 10.47
CA VAL A 24 -12.43 2.00 11.93
C VAL A 24 -13.89 2.22 12.31
N ALA A 25 -14.42 1.37 13.16
CA ALA A 25 -15.77 1.51 13.70
C ALA A 25 -15.74 1.38 15.24
N SER A 26 -16.46 2.25 15.93
CA SER A 26 -16.52 2.25 17.39
C SER A 26 -17.85 2.83 17.88
N ARG A 27 -18.27 2.38 19.06
CA ARG A 27 -19.39 2.96 19.80
C ARG A 27 -18.92 4.14 20.70
N GLU A 28 -17.72 4.07 21.20
CA GLU A 28 -17.15 4.98 22.21
C GLU A 28 -16.19 5.99 21.59
N LEU A 29 -15.18 5.52 20.86
CA LEU A 29 -14.19 6.36 20.21
C LEU A 29 -14.77 7.11 19.01
N ALA A 30 -14.18 8.24 18.66
CA ALA A 30 -14.41 8.96 17.43
C ALA A 30 -13.51 8.39 16.32
N PRO A 31 -13.99 7.52 15.41
CA PRO A 31 -13.14 6.82 14.44
C PRO A 31 -12.35 7.76 13.52
N GLU A 32 -12.89 8.96 13.27
CA GLU A 32 -12.23 10.01 12.49
C GLU A 32 -10.91 10.48 13.09
N THR A 33 -10.76 10.46 14.43
CA THR A 33 -9.53 10.86 15.11
C THR A 33 -8.42 9.81 14.99
N VAL A 34 -8.79 8.58 14.65
CA VAL A 34 -7.84 7.49 14.39
C VAL A 34 -7.31 7.55 12.96
N ILE A 35 -8.20 7.62 11.96
CA ILE A 35 -7.80 7.34 10.57
C ILE A 35 -7.79 8.58 9.67
N LEU A 36 -8.42 9.69 10.09
CA LEU A 36 -8.55 10.92 9.31
C LEU A 36 -7.80 12.12 9.93
N ALA A 37 -7.07 11.93 11.02
CA ALA A 37 -6.35 13.00 11.70
C ALA A 37 -5.13 13.52 10.90
N ASP A 38 -4.37 12.59 10.34
CA ASP A 38 -3.12 12.91 9.65
C ASP A 38 -3.33 13.09 8.15
N ASP A 39 -2.62 14.04 7.55
CA ASP A 39 -2.59 14.24 6.10
C ASP A 39 -1.28 14.89 5.68
N SER A 40 -0.44 14.15 4.98
CA SER A 40 0.89 14.55 4.57
C SER A 40 1.17 14.13 3.13
N PRO A 41 0.47 14.74 2.15
CA PRO A 41 0.57 14.33 0.75
C PRO A 41 2.01 14.46 0.24
N ILE A 42 2.47 13.43 -0.48
CA ILE A 42 3.80 13.40 -1.09
C ILE A 42 3.72 13.35 -2.61
N MET A 43 4.69 14.02 -3.26
CA MET A 43 4.82 13.93 -4.71
C MET A 43 5.32 12.54 -5.11
N ARG A 44 4.67 11.95 -6.11
CA ARG A 44 5.15 10.73 -6.77
C ARG A 44 6.25 11.07 -7.77
N PRO A 45 7.30 10.24 -7.90
CA PRO A 45 8.34 10.45 -8.89
C PRO A 45 7.76 10.38 -10.31
N ARG A 46 8.36 11.15 -11.22
CA ARG A 46 8.02 11.08 -12.66
C ARG A 46 8.92 10.05 -13.34
N THR A 47 8.42 9.49 -14.44
CA THR A 47 9.17 8.54 -15.27
C THR A 47 10.51 9.14 -15.69
N ALA A 48 11.58 8.38 -15.44
CA ALA A 48 12.96 8.75 -15.80
C ALA A 48 13.72 7.46 -16.15
N LEU A 49 13.49 6.96 -17.38
CA LEU A 49 14.18 5.77 -17.90
C LEU A 49 15.69 5.99 -17.90
N GLY A 50 16.45 4.95 -17.57
CA GLY A 50 17.89 5.03 -17.42
C GLY A 50 18.38 5.66 -16.10
N THR A 51 17.48 6.22 -15.28
CA THR A 51 17.84 6.82 -13.99
C THR A 51 17.12 6.15 -12.83
N LEU A 52 15.83 5.88 -12.98
CA LEU A 52 14.99 5.24 -11.96
C LEU A 52 14.59 3.82 -12.39
N ALA A 53 14.40 2.95 -11.44
CA ALA A 53 13.78 1.65 -11.67
C ALA A 53 12.26 1.80 -11.85
N HIS A 54 11.63 0.91 -12.61
CA HIS A 54 10.20 0.95 -12.88
C HIS A 54 9.60 -0.44 -12.72
N GLY A 55 8.72 -0.58 -11.73
CA GLY A 55 7.97 -1.83 -11.55
C GLY A 55 6.70 -1.86 -12.40
N PHE A 56 6.34 -3.04 -12.90
CA PHE A 56 5.13 -3.22 -13.70
C PHE A 56 4.64 -4.67 -13.65
N TYR A 57 3.38 -4.88 -14.06
CA TYR A 57 2.87 -6.20 -14.33
C TYR A 57 2.97 -6.54 -15.82
N TRP A 58 3.19 -7.80 -16.13
CA TRP A 58 3.32 -8.32 -17.49
C TRP A 58 2.24 -9.35 -17.84
N THR A 59 1.44 -9.78 -16.85
CA THR A 59 0.39 -10.80 -17.00
C THR A 59 -1.01 -10.22 -16.95
N GLU A 60 -1.12 -8.90 -16.90
CA GLU A 60 -2.39 -8.19 -16.87
C GLU A 60 -2.79 -7.78 -18.30
N GLY A 61 -4.10 -7.63 -18.56
CA GLY A 61 -4.57 -7.09 -19.84
C GLY A 61 -4.13 -5.64 -20.07
N LEU A 62 -4.43 -5.08 -21.25
CA LEU A 62 -3.94 -3.76 -21.69
C LEU A 62 -4.17 -2.60 -20.69
N GLY A 63 -5.18 -2.68 -19.83
CA GLY A 63 -5.43 -1.68 -18.78
C GLY A 63 -4.72 -1.95 -17.46
N GLY A 64 -4.00 -3.05 -17.31
CA GLY A 64 -3.48 -3.57 -16.06
C GLY A 64 -1.96 -3.53 -15.89
N LEU A 65 -1.23 -2.80 -16.75
CA LEU A 65 0.25 -2.76 -16.73
C LEU A 65 0.82 -2.37 -15.35
N GLY A 66 0.10 -1.58 -14.58
CA GLY A 66 0.47 -1.23 -13.21
C GLY A 66 1.77 -0.44 -13.09
N TRP A 67 2.19 0.29 -14.15
CA TRP A 67 3.44 1.03 -14.21
C TRP A 67 3.66 1.91 -12.99
N ALA A 68 4.76 1.66 -12.28
CA ALA A 68 5.10 2.34 -11.03
C ALA A 68 6.56 2.84 -11.08
N VAL A 69 6.73 4.15 -10.94
CA VAL A 69 8.04 4.80 -11.02
C VAL A 69 8.75 4.71 -9.68
N ASP A 70 9.99 4.24 -9.68
CA ASP A 70 10.84 3.97 -8.52
C ASP A 70 10.11 3.19 -7.41
N SER A 71 9.24 2.30 -7.84
CA SER A 71 8.40 1.49 -6.97
C SER A 71 7.86 0.27 -7.71
N VAL A 72 7.21 -0.64 -7.02
CA VAL A 72 6.45 -1.73 -7.61
C VAL A 72 4.95 -1.47 -7.51
N PRO A 73 4.12 -2.00 -8.43
CA PRO A 73 2.68 -2.03 -8.24
C PRO A 73 2.30 -2.91 -7.05
N THR A 74 1.05 -2.91 -6.66
CA THR A 74 0.53 -3.73 -5.55
C THR A 74 0.98 -5.18 -5.66
N LEU A 75 1.70 -5.69 -4.68
CA LEU A 75 2.04 -7.12 -4.61
C LEU A 75 0.76 -7.93 -4.43
N LYS A 76 0.60 -8.96 -5.25
CA LYS A 76 -0.60 -9.82 -5.31
C LYS A 76 -0.27 -11.25 -4.91
N ASN A 77 -1.27 -11.95 -4.42
CA ASN A 77 -1.22 -13.39 -4.11
C ASN A 77 -1.29 -14.31 -5.35
N GLY A 78 -1.25 -13.74 -6.55
CA GLY A 78 -1.43 -14.43 -7.83
C GLY A 78 -2.49 -13.76 -8.67
N SER A 79 -2.66 -14.24 -9.91
CA SER A 79 -3.74 -13.79 -10.80
C SER A 79 -5.04 -14.53 -10.49
N THR A 80 -6.17 -14.00 -10.96
CA THR A 80 -7.49 -14.65 -10.87
C THR A 80 -7.55 -16.03 -11.55
N ILE A 81 -6.61 -16.32 -12.44
CA ILE A 81 -6.48 -17.60 -13.14
C ILE A 81 -5.41 -18.52 -12.53
N GLY A 82 -4.93 -18.21 -11.31
CA GLY A 82 -4.00 -19.06 -10.56
C GLY A 82 -2.54 -19.02 -11.02
N ILE A 83 -2.18 -18.12 -11.96
CA ILE A 83 -0.79 -17.97 -12.41
C ILE A 83 -0.05 -17.05 -11.43
N PRO A 84 1.13 -17.45 -10.91
CA PRO A 84 1.98 -16.55 -10.15
C PRO A 84 2.28 -15.29 -10.95
N SER A 85 1.98 -14.13 -10.39
CA SER A 85 2.14 -12.85 -11.09
C SER A 85 3.00 -11.89 -10.25
N PRO A 86 4.30 -12.20 -10.06
CA PRO A 86 5.21 -11.23 -9.47
C PRO A 86 5.35 -10.02 -10.41
N PRO A 87 5.57 -8.82 -9.89
CA PRO A 87 5.90 -7.68 -10.74
C PRO A 87 7.24 -7.94 -11.44
N ALA A 88 7.40 -7.40 -12.64
CA ALA A 88 8.71 -7.22 -13.27
C ALA A 88 9.24 -5.82 -12.93
N ILE A 89 10.56 -5.67 -12.94
CA ILE A 89 11.22 -4.39 -12.67
C ILE A 89 12.20 -4.10 -13.82
N LEU A 90 11.99 -2.99 -14.51
CA LEU A 90 12.95 -2.43 -15.45
C LEU A 90 13.98 -1.62 -14.63
N MET A 91 15.22 -2.07 -14.65
CA MET A 91 16.32 -1.43 -13.95
C MET A 91 16.86 -0.22 -14.73
N PRO A 92 17.57 0.73 -14.10
CA PRO A 92 18.16 1.88 -14.79
C PRO A 92 19.14 1.48 -15.89
N ASP A 93 19.81 0.34 -15.77
CA ASP A 93 20.76 -0.18 -16.77
C ASP A 93 20.08 -0.94 -17.93
N GLY A 94 18.74 -0.96 -17.96
CA GLY A 94 17.94 -1.61 -19.00
C GLY A 94 17.64 -3.10 -18.74
N ARG A 95 18.21 -3.70 -17.70
CA ARG A 95 17.88 -5.09 -17.35
C ARG A 95 16.45 -5.19 -16.85
N LEU A 96 15.81 -6.30 -17.19
CA LEU A 96 14.51 -6.71 -16.63
C LEU A 96 14.77 -7.78 -15.58
N ILE A 97 14.30 -7.53 -14.37
CA ILE A 97 14.42 -8.48 -13.27
C ILE A 97 13.04 -8.80 -12.68
N LYS A 98 12.97 -9.92 -12.00
CA LYS A 98 11.84 -10.35 -11.20
C LYS A 98 12.29 -10.39 -9.74
N PRO A 99 11.63 -9.67 -8.83
CA PRO A 99 12.03 -9.69 -7.41
C PRO A 99 11.86 -11.10 -6.82
N GLY A 100 12.82 -11.50 -5.99
CA GLY A 100 12.74 -12.71 -5.19
C GLY A 100 11.76 -12.57 -4.02
N ILE A 101 11.52 -13.67 -3.29
CA ILE A 101 10.59 -13.64 -2.14
C ILE A 101 11.10 -12.73 -1.02
N ARG A 102 12.42 -12.69 -0.80
CA ARG A 102 13.06 -11.82 0.21
C ARG A 102 12.89 -10.33 -0.14
N ASP A 103 12.96 -9.99 -1.42
CA ASP A 103 12.70 -8.63 -1.90
C ASP A 103 11.24 -8.25 -1.66
N VAL A 104 10.31 -9.17 -1.93
CA VAL A 104 8.87 -8.95 -1.78
C VAL A 104 8.49 -8.78 -0.31
N GLU A 105 9.13 -9.51 0.60
CA GLU A 105 9.00 -9.30 2.05
C GLU A 105 9.42 -7.88 2.44
N ARG A 106 10.59 -7.44 2.01
CA ARG A 106 11.10 -6.08 2.28
C ARG A 106 10.22 -5.00 1.68
N LEU A 107 9.68 -5.20 0.49
CA LEU A 107 8.75 -4.28 -0.16
C LEU A 107 7.41 -4.13 0.60
N GLN A 108 7.07 -5.08 1.48
CA GLN A 108 5.94 -5.00 2.42
C GLN A 108 6.35 -4.47 3.81
N GLY A 109 7.65 -4.24 4.04
CA GLY A 109 8.20 -3.77 5.31
C GLY A 109 8.57 -4.88 6.29
N PHE A 110 8.57 -6.14 5.86
CA PHE A 110 9.12 -7.24 6.65
C PHE A 110 10.64 -7.31 6.52
N GLU A 111 11.28 -7.94 7.50
CA GLU A 111 12.66 -8.38 7.34
C GLU A 111 12.74 -9.52 6.29
N ALA A 112 13.87 -9.62 5.62
CA ALA A 112 14.11 -10.73 4.70
C ALA A 112 13.99 -12.08 5.44
N ASP A 113 13.39 -13.05 4.79
CA ASP A 113 13.12 -14.39 5.33
C ASP A 113 12.10 -14.44 6.48
N TRP A 114 11.33 -13.36 6.70
CA TRP A 114 10.24 -13.34 7.69
C TRP A 114 9.24 -14.48 7.53
N THR A 115 8.95 -14.87 6.31
CA THR A 115 8.00 -15.96 6.03
C THR A 115 8.66 -17.32 5.84
N ALA A 116 10.00 -17.43 5.96
CA ALA A 116 10.74 -18.70 5.80
C ALA A 116 10.24 -19.83 6.72
N PRO A 117 9.85 -19.58 7.99
CA PRO A 117 9.34 -20.64 8.85
C PRO A 117 8.09 -21.37 8.28
N ALA A 118 7.33 -20.73 7.39
CA ALA A 118 6.17 -21.37 6.76
C ALA A 118 6.55 -22.56 5.84
N GLU A 119 7.78 -22.62 5.36
CA GLU A 119 8.28 -23.73 4.52
C GLU A 119 8.37 -25.06 5.29
N SER A 120 8.45 -25.02 6.61
CA SER A 120 8.45 -26.23 7.45
C SER A 120 7.09 -26.94 7.49
N VAL A 121 5.99 -26.25 7.15
CA VAL A 121 4.61 -26.77 7.25
C VAL A 121 3.85 -26.69 5.94
N ALA A 122 4.40 -26.03 4.91
CA ALA A 122 3.73 -25.82 3.62
C ALA A 122 4.75 -25.73 2.47
N ARG A 123 4.25 -25.71 1.23
CA ARG A 123 5.11 -25.52 0.05
C ARG A 123 5.75 -24.12 0.06
N ALA A 124 6.98 -23.98 -0.44
CA ALA A 124 7.69 -22.70 -0.53
C ALA A 124 6.86 -21.59 -1.22
N SER A 125 5.98 -21.95 -2.16
CA SER A 125 5.07 -21.00 -2.82
C SER A 125 4.09 -20.31 -1.87
N VAL A 126 3.85 -20.85 -0.65
CA VAL A 126 2.96 -20.23 0.35
C VAL A 126 3.48 -18.88 0.81
N ARG A 127 4.81 -18.67 0.82
CA ARG A 127 5.42 -17.39 1.19
C ARG A 127 4.88 -16.23 0.36
N TRP A 128 4.72 -16.43 -0.96
CA TRP A 128 4.13 -15.43 -1.87
C TRP A 128 2.70 -15.07 -1.49
N SER A 129 1.92 -16.08 -1.11
CA SER A 129 0.55 -15.90 -0.64
C SER A 129 0.50 -15.09 0.65
N LEU A 130 1.35 -15.42 1.61
CA LEU A 130 1.43 -14.73 2.90
C LEU A 130 1.77 -13.24 2.69
N VAL A 131 2.83 -12.97 1.94
CA VAL A 131 3.28 -11.58 1.70
C VAL A 131 2.27 -10.80 0.86
N GLY A 132 1.70 -11.42 -0.19
CA GLY A 132 0.70 -10.76 -1.05
C GLY A 132 -0.59 -10.37 -0.30
N SER A 133 -0.98 -11.16 0.71
CA SER A 133 -2.16 -10.93 1.54
C SER A 133 -1.90 -10.03 2.75
N ALA A 134 -0.65 -9.86 3.15
CA ALA A 134 -0.28 -9.09 4.33
C ALA A 134 -0.66 -7.60 4.23
N VAL A 135 -0.90 -7.00 5.38
CA VAL A 135 -0.87 -5.54 5.52
C VAL A 135 0.59 -5.11 5.57
N SER A 136 0.93 -4.01 4.89
CA SER A 136 2.28 -3.44 4.97
C SER A 136 2.61 -3.06 6.41
N VAL A 137 3.76 -3.50 6.92
CA VAL A 137 4.14 -3.38 8.35
C VAL A 137 4.03 -1.93 8.86
N PRO A 138 4.63 -0.91 8.21
CA PRO A 138 4.57 0.45 8.74
C PRO A 138 3.16 1.06 8.69
N VAL A 139 2.27 0.55 7.82
CA VAL A 139 0.85 0.96 7.83
C VAL A 139 0.12 0.38 9.04
N ALA A 140 0.39 -0.89 9.38
CA ALA A 140 -0.17 -1.54 10.56
C ALA A 140 0.32 -0.88 11.85
N GLU A 141 1.61 -0.54 11.93
CA GLU A 141 2.20 0.19 13.06
C GLU A 141 1.57 1.58 13.26
N TRP A 142 1.44 2.36 12.18
CA TRP A 142 0.76 3.64 12.23
C TRP A 142 -0.67 3.52 12.74
N LEU A 143 -1.43 2.55 12.23
CA LEU A 143 -2.81 2.34 12.67
C LEU A 143 -2.87 1.96 14.15
N GLY A 144 -1.97 1.08 14.61
CA GLY A 144 -1.85 0.70 16.02
C GLY A 144 -1.53 1.89 16.92
N GLN A 145 -0.57 2.74 16.50
CA GLN A 145 -0.22 3.97 17.21
C GLN A 145 -1.40 4.94 17.27
N ARG A 146 -2.18 5.09 16.20
CA ARG A 146 -3.36 5.95 16.15
C ARG A 146 -4.53 5.42 16.98
N LEU A 147 -4.68 4.10 17.08
CA LEU A 147 -5.65 3.49 18.00
C LEU A 147 -5.29 3.77 19.47
N ALA A 148 -4.01 3.70 19.81
CA ALA A 148 -3.53 3.99 21.15
C ALA A 148 -3.55 5.51 21.47
N ASN A 149 -3.22 6.35 20.50
CA ASN A 149 -3.09 7.80 20.63
C ASN A 149 -3.84 8.52 19.50
N PRO A 150 -5.17 8.67 19.58
CA PRO A 150 -5.95 9.36 18.57
C PRO A 150 -5.49 10.81 18.38
N GLY A 151 -5.51 11.28 17.13
CA GLY A 151 -5.17 12.66 16.79
C GLY A 151 -6.37 13.62 16.80
N ALA A 152 -6.16 14.83 16.33
CA ALA A 152 -7.23 15.81 16.12
C ALA A 152 -7.81 15.67 14.70
N TYR A 153 -9.13 15.69 14.59
CA TYR A 153 -9.81 15.70 13.29
C TYR A 153 -10.41 17.08 12.99
N GLU A 154 -10.10 17.60 11.82
CA GLU A 154 -10.60 18.89 11.35
C GLU A 154 -11.88 18.73 10.53
N ARG A 155 -13.00 19.14 11.09
CA ARG A 155 -14.33 19.06 10.42
C ARG A 155 -14.45 19.94 9.16
N SER A 156 -13.57 20.90 8.98
CA SER A 156 -13.49 21.70 7.75
C SER A 156 -13.22 20.86 6.48
N ARG A 157 -12.72 19.64 6.66
CA ARG A 157 -12.51 18.64 5.59
C ARG A 157 -13.78 17.90 5.18
N ASP A 158 -14.87 18.02 5.94
CA ASP A 158 -16.14 17.37 5.60
C ASP A 158 -16.74 17.97 4.30
N ARG A 159 -17.25 17.09 3.45
CA ARG A 159 -17.96 17.40 2.24
C ARG A 159 -19.27 16.63 2.20
N GLU A 160 -20.19 17.07 1.38
CA GLU A 160 -21.45 16.35 1.17
C GLU A 160 -21.19 14.93 0.63
N PHE A 161 -21.87 13.95 1.21
CA PHE A 161 -21.80 12.56 0.77
C PHE A 161 -22.90 12.28 -0.24
N THR A 162 -22.55 12.16 -1.52
CA THR A 162 -23.49 11.84 -2.60
C THR A 162 -23.66 10.33 -2.71
N ALA A 163 -24.86 9.84 -2.43
CA ALA A 163 -25.20 8.43 -2.63
C ALA A 163 -25.32 8.09 -4.13
N GLY A 164 -24.87 6.87 -4.50
CA GLY A 164 -24.97 6.37 -5.88
C GLY A 164 -23.86 6.82 -6.83
N GLY A 165 -22.93 7.69 -6.38
CA GLY A 165 -21.74 8.09 -7.12
C GLY A 165 -20.54 7.17 -6.87
N LYS A 166 -19.39 7.54 -7.44
CA LYS A 166 -18.10 6.90 -7.11
C LYS A 166 -17.81 7.09 -5.62
N ALA A 167 -17.51 6.00 -4.92
CA ALA A 167 -17.16 6.08 -3.50
C ALA A 167 -15.96 7.02 -3.28
N PRO A 168 -16.04 7.98 -2.34
CA PRO A 168 -14.91 8.85 -2.02
C PRO A 168 -13.75 8.03 -1.43
N LYS A 169 -12.52 8.55 -1.54
CA LYS A 169 -11.33 7.89 -0.96
C LYS A 169 -11.33 7.91 0.58
N ALA A 170 -12.12 8.78 1.20
CA ALA A 170 -12.35 8.80 2.63
C ALA A 170 -13.77 9.26 2.95
N ALA A 171 -14.36 8.70 3.99
CA ALA A 171 -15.66 9.12 4.50
C ALA A 171 -15.80 8.77 5.98
N ARG A 172 -16.77 9.39 6.63
CA ARG A 172 -17.15 9.12 8.02
C ARG A 172 -18.66 9.15 8.25
N PHE A 173 -19.10 8.50 9.30
CA PHE A 173 -20.46 8.54 9.81
C PHE A 173 -20.42 8.94 11.29
N ASP A 174 -21.03 10.06 11.63
CA ASP A 174 -21.01 10.65 12.96
C ASP A 174 -22.10 10.10 13.90
N GLY A 175 -22.88 9.14 13.42
CA GLY A 175 -24.05 8.59 14.12
C GLY A 175 -25.39 9.15 13.57
N LYS A 176 -25.36 10.21 12.78
CA LYS A 176 -26.53 10.85 12.17
C LYS A 176 -26.41 10.99 10.66
N ARG A 177 -25.27 11.49 10.18
CA ARG A 177 -25.02 11.79 8.77
C ARG A 177 -23.71 11.17 8.29
N ARG A 178 -23.66 10.88 6.98
CA ARG A 178 -22.45 10.49 6.27
C ARG A 178 -21.81 11.74 5.68
N HIS A 179 -20.48 11.80 5.75
CA HIS A 179 -19.68 12.88 5.18
C HIS A 179 -18.59 12.23 4.30
N ALA A 180 -18.43 12.71 3.09
CA ALA A 180 -17.18 12.51 2.35
C ALA A 180 -16.11 13.38 3.01
N VAL A 181 -14.84 12.97 2.93
CA VAL A 181 -13.75 13.71 3.56
C VAL A 181 -12.70 14.03 2.52
N GLU A 182 -12.35 15.32 2.42
CA GLU A 182 -11.29 15.79 1.54
C GLU A 182 -9.94 15.60 2.24
N ILE A 183 -9.28 14.50 1.87
CA ILE A 183 -8.00 14.08 2.45
C ILE A 183 -7.23 13.25 1.43
N SER A 184 -5.90 13.31 1.45
CA SER A 184 -5.06 12.52 0.55
C SER A 184 -5.05 11.03 0.94
N VAL A 185 -4.39 10.20 0.13
CA VAL A 185 -4.11 8.78 0.47
C VAL A 185 -2.86 8.62 1.32
N ASP A 186 -2.20 9.72 1.64
CA ASP A 186 -0.91 9.79 2.31
C ASP A 186 -1.05 10.34 3.74
N PRO A 187 -1.33 9.51 4.75
CA PRO A 187 -1.41 9.99 6.13
C PRO A 187 -0.04 10.41 6.68
N VAL A 188 1.04 9.80 6.17
CA VAL A 188 2.41 10.05 6.60
C VAL A 188 3.24 10.50 5.40
N GLY A 189 4.16 11.44 5.61
CA GLY A 189 4.98 12.04 4.55
C GLY A 189 6.33 11.34 4.33
N ASN A 190 6.48 10.07 4.67
CA ASN A 190 7.73 9.34 4.55
C ASN A 190 7.95 8.89 3.09
N ARG A 191 8.87 9.54 2.40
CA ARG A 191 9.26 9.13 1.04
C ARG A 191 10.09 7.86 1.10
N PRO A 192 9.83 6.86 0.23
CA PRO A 192 10.68 5.69 0.13
C PRO A 192 12.08 6.08 -0.40
N SER A 193 13.09 5.33 0.01
CA SER A 193 14.36 5.31 -0.69
C SER A 193 14.20 4.58 -2.04
N ALA A 194 15.20 4.73 -2.92
CA ALA A 194 15.15 4.14 -4.27
C ALA A 194 14.79 2.65 -4.24
N LEU A 195 13.94 2.21 -5.16
CA LEU A 195 13.50 0.81 -5.29
C LEU A 195 14.68 -0.18 -5.29
N THR A 196 15.78 0.19 -5.96
CA THR A 196 16.99 -0.64 -6.06
C THR A 196 17.63 -0.99 -4.72
N ARG A 197 17.36 -0.25 -3.65
CA ARG A 197 17.85 -0.53 -2.29
C ARG A 197 17.07 -1.63 -1.58
N PHE A 198 15.88 -1.93 -2.06
CA PHE A 198 15.04 -3.00 -1.52
C PHE A 198 15.36 -4.36 -2.13
N LEU A 199 16.05 -4.37 -3.27
CA LEU A 199 16.37 -5.57 -4.02
C LEU A 199 17.73 -6.13 -3.53
N ILE A 200 17.69 -7.31 -2.96
CA ILE A 200 18.87 -8.07 -2.48
C ILE A 200 19.11 -9.32 -3.32
N ASP A 201 18.04 -9.92 -3.84
CA ASP A 201 18.09 -11.09 -4.71
C ASP A 201 18.19 -10.63 -6.17
N LYS A 202 19.34 -10.04 -6.54
CA LYS A 202 19.55 -9.41 -7.87
C LYS A 202 19.70 -10.39 -9.02
N ASP A 203 19.69 -11.68 -8.74
CA ASP A 203 19.90 -12.76 -9.69
C ASP A 203 18.55 -13.43 -10.01
N GLY A 204 17.76 -12.78 -10.85
CA GLY A 204 16.51 -13.31 -11.38
C GLY A 204 16.60 -13.56 -12.86
#